data_a62e0f342e24b42450f3f2cf150d71dd
#
_entry.id   a62e0f342e24b42450f3f2cf150d71dd
#
_cell.length_a   1.000
_cell.length_b   1.000
_cell.length_c   1.000
_cell.angle_alpha   90.00
_cell.angle_beta   90.00
_cell.angle_gamma   90.00
#
_symmetry.space_group_name_H-M   'P 1'
#
loop_
_entity.id
_entity.type
_entity.pdbx_description
1 polymer ?
#
loop_
_entity_poly.entity_id
_entity_poly.type
_entity_poly.pdbx_seq_one_letter_code
_entity_poly.pdbx_strand_id
1 'polypeptide(L)' 'MSATKIDKLVRMANQVGDFFAPMDKDAATRGVATHLKRFWTPKMIGEIIGYLDSGQAGLNPSAAQAVAALKQEAKEGRY' A
#
# COMPACT_ATOMS: atom_id res chain seq x y z
N MET A 1 14.79 -13.83 -14.86
CA MET A 1 14.58 -13.99 -13.43
C MET A 1 13.14 -13.68 -13.08
N SER A 2 12.52 -14.54 -12.30
CA SER A 2 11.13 -14.32 -11.95
C SER A 2 10.99 -13.21 -10.89
N ALA A 3 9.85 -12.52 -10.92
CA ALA A 3 9.54 -11.53 -9.93
C ALA A 3 9.36 -12.20 -8.57
N THR A 4 9.82 -11.56 -7.51
CA THR A 4 9.58 -12.05 -6.17
C THR A 4 8.13 -11.74 -5.78
N LYS A 5 7.68 -12.37 -4.69
CA LYS A 5 6.35 -12.12 -4.17
C LYS A 5 6.16 -10.65 -3.82
N ILE A 6 7.18 -10.02 -3.23
CA ILE A 6 7.08 -8.60 -2.88
C ILE A 6 7.00 -7.71 -4.12
N ASP A 7 7.70 -8.07 -5.20
CA ASP A 7 7.63 -7.30 -6.44
C ASP A 7 6.20 -7.31 -6.99
N LYS A 8 5.52 -8.44 -6.90
CA LYS A 8 4.14 -8.54 -7.34
C LYS A 8 3.23 -7.65 -6.50
N LEU A 9 3.42 -7.65 -5.17
CA LEU A 9 2.62 -6.82 -4.28
C LEU A 9 2.85 -5.33 -4.56
N VAL A 10 4.09 -4.94 -4.81
CA VAL A 10 4.41 -3.55 -5.14
C VAL A 10 3.69 -3.14 -6.42
N ARG A 11 3.71 -4.00 -7.44
CA ARG A 11 3.04 -3.71 -8.70
C ARG A 11 1.53 -3.56 -8.48
N MET A 12 0.94 -4.46 -7.70
CA MET A 12 -0.48 -4.42 -7.42
C MET A 12 -0.86 -3.15 -6.66
N ALA A 13 -0.07 -2.78 -5.65
CA ALA A 13 -0.32 -1.56 -4.90
C ALA A 13 -0.23 -0.32 -5.79
N ASN A 14 0.75 -0.31 -6.70
CA ASN A 14 0.90 0.82 -7.62
C ASN A 14 -0.27 0.93 -8.59
N GLN A 15 -0.82 -0.19 -9.04
CA GLN A 15 -2.00 -0.16 -9.90
C GLN A 15 -3.19 0.46 -9.18
N VAL A 16 -3.38 0.10 -7.92
CA VAL A 16 -4.45 0.71 -7.11
C VAL A 16 -4.17 2.20 -6.92
N GLY A 17 -2.92 2.56 -6.63
CA GLY A 17 -2.52 3.95 -6.47
C GLY A 17 -2.79 4.77 -7.73
N ASP A 18 -2.49 4.20 -8.90
CA ASP A 18 -2.74 4.88 -10.17
C ASP A 18 -4.22 5.13 -10.40
N PHE A 19 -5.07 4.18 -10.00
CA PHE A 19 -6.51 4.32 -10.16
C PHE A 19 -7.03 5.54 -9.37
N PHE A 20 -6.52 5.74 -8.17
CA PHE A 20 -6.98 6.83 -7.30
C PHE A 20 -6.18 8.12 -7.47
N ALA A 21 -5.08 8.10 -8.21
CA ALA A 21 -4.18 9.24 -8.33
C ALA A 21 -4.87 10.55 -8.79
N PRO A 22 -5.88 10.52 -9.69
CA PRO A 22 -6.54 11.77 -10.09
C PRO A 22 -7.34 12.46 -8.99
N MET A 23 -7.66 11.75 -7.90
CA MET A 23 -8.38 12.35 -6.78
C MET A 23 -7.45 13.23 -5.97
N ASP A 24 -8.03 14.09 -5.10
CA ASP A 24 -7.18 14.84 -4.20
C ASP A 24 -6.40 13.88 -3.29
N LYS A 25 -5.31 14.39 -2.73
CA LYS A 25 -4.34 13.58 -2.01
C LYS A 25 -4.96 12.75 -0.89
N ASP A 26 -5.82 13.37 -0.08
CA ASP A 26 -6.43 12.68 1.05
C ASP A 26 -7.42 11.62 0.58
N ALA A 27 -8.22 11.95 -0.43
CA ALA A 27 -9.18 10.98 -0.98
C ALA A 27 -8.45 9.81 -1.62
N ALA A 28 -7.37 10.07 -2.35
CA ALA A 28 -6.58 9.01 -2.97
C ALA A 28 -5.97 8.10 -1.92
N THR A 29 -5.39 8.67 -0.87
CA THR A 29 -4.80 7.87 0.21
C THR A 29 -5.84 6.97 0.86
N ARG A 30 -7.01 7.53 1.19
CA ARG A 30 -8.09 6.74 1.81
C ARG A 30 -8.59 5.66 0.86
N GLY A 31 -8.72 6.00 -0.42
CA GLY A 31 -9.20 5.04 -1.42
C GLY A 31 -8.28 3.84 -1.54
N VAL A 32 -6.98 4.08 -1.66
CA VAL A 32 -6.00 2.99 -1.75
C VAL A 32 -6.00 2.17 -0.46
N ALA A 33 -5.96 2.83 0.69
CA ALA A 33 -5.92 2.12 1.97
C ALA A 33 -7.17 1.25 2.16
N THR A 34 -8.34 1.78 1.84
CA THR A 34 -9.59 1.04 1.95
C THR A 34 -9.58 -0.17 1.02
N HIS A 35 -9.10 0.02 -0.23
CA HIS A 35 -9.02 -1.08 -1.17
C HIS A 35 -8.14 -2.21 -0.63
N LEU A 36 -6.97 -1.88 -0.12
CA LEU A 36 -6.05 -2.87 0.41
C LEU A 36 -6.66 -3.60 1.61
N LYS A 37 -7.29 -2.87 2.52
CA LYS A 37 -7.93 -3.50 3.69
C LYS A 37 -9.04 -4.45 3.29
N ARG A 38 -9.76 -4.17 2.21
CA ARG A 38 -10.88 -5.01 1.78
C ARG A 38 -10.44 -6.23 1.00
N PHE A 39 -9.37 -6.12 0.22
CA PHE A 39 -9.02 -7.16 -0.74
C PHE A 39 -7.71 -7.88 -0.44
N TRP A 40 -6.83 -7.30 0.36
CA TRP A 40 -5.55 -7.93 0.70
C TRP A 40 -5.67 -8.64 2.04
N THR A 41 -4.93 -9.75 2.18
CA THR A 41 -4.84 -10.43 3.48
C THR A 41 -3.95 -9.62 4.42
N PRO A 42 -4.10 -9.82 5.75
CA PRO A 42 -3.19 -9.17 6.69
C PRO A 42 -1.71 -9.46 6.41
N LYS A 43 -1.41 -10.67 5.94
CA LYS A 43 -0.03 -11.03 5.61
C LYS A 43 0.50 -10.17 4.46
N MET A 44 -0.31 -9.99 3.42
CA MET A 44 0.08 -9.16 2.29
C MET A 44 0.32 -7.71 2.72
N ILE A 45 -0.57 -7.19 3.55
CA ILE A 45 -0.44 -5.82 4.05
C ILE A 45 0.82 -5.68 4.90
N GLY A 46 1.09 -6.66 5.76
CA GLY A 46 2.32 -6.64 6.55
C GLY A 46 3.57 -6.64 5.70
N GLU A 47 3.54 -7.40 4.61
CA GLU A 47 4.70 -7.47 3.71
C GLU A 47 4.95 -6.15 2.99
N ILE A 48 3.89 -5.47 2.53
CA ILE A 48 4.07 -4.20 1.85
C ILE A 48 4.48 -3.10 2.82
N ILE A 49 4.04 -3.15 4.06
CA ILE A 49 4.50 -2.24 5.11
C ILE A 49 5.99 -2.44 5.34
N GLY A 50 6.44 -3.69 5.42
CA GLY A 50 7.86 -3.98 5.57
C GLY A 50 8.69 -3.45 4.42
N TYR A 51 8.17 -3.55 3.20
CA TYR A 51 8.83 -3.01 2.02
C TYR A 51 9.01 -1.49 2.16
N LEU A 52 7.96 -0.79 2.57
CA LEU A 52 8.04 0.67 2.75
C LEU A 52 9.07 1.02 3.82
N ASP A 53 9.03 0.29 4.94
CA ASP A 53 9.95 0.54 6.05
C ASP A 53 11.41 0.28 5.70
N SER A 54 11.66 -0.58 4.73
CA SER A 54 13.04 -0.88 4.32
C SER A 54 13.67 0.26 3.51
N GLY A 55 12.91 1.31 3.20
CA GLY A 55 13.43 2.46 2.46
C GLY A 55 13.41 2.30 0.96
N GLN A 56 12.82 1.25 0.44
CA GLN A 56 12.73 1.05 -0.99
C GLN A 56 11.69 1.98 -1.59
N ALA A 57 11.95 2.46 -2.81
CA ALA A 57 11.19 3.55 -3.41
C ALA A 57 10.33 3.10 -4.60
N GLY A 58 9.92 1.83 -4.62
CA GLY A 58 9.14 1.30 -5.72
C GLY A 58 7.66 1.66 -5.72
N LEU A 59 7.13 2.16 -4.59
CA LEU A 59 5.72 2.55 -4.50
C LEU A 59 5.52 3.98 -5.01
N ASN A 60 4.45 4.19 -5.79
CA ASN A 60 4.11 5.55 -6.20
C ASN A 60 3.57 6.34 -5.00
N PRO A 61 3.46 7.68 -5.12
CA PRO A 61 3.10 8.50 -3.95
C PRO A 61 1.78 8.11 -3.28
N SER A 62 0.75 7.83 -4.07
CA SER A 62 -0.55 7.46 -3.50
C SER A 62 -0.47 6.14 -2.76
N ALA A 63 0.20 5.15 -3.36
CA ALA A 63 0.37 3.85 -2.71
C ALA A 63 1.23 3.95 -1.46
N ALA A 64 2.33 4.72 -1.52
CA ALA A 64 3.22 4.86 -0.39
C ALA A 64 2.51 5.51 0.80
N GLN A 65 1.71 6.54 0.55
CA GLN A 65 0.98 7.21 1.61
C GLN A 65 -0.08 6.31 2.22
N ALA A 66 -0.76 5.53 1.38
CA ALA A 66 -1.77 4.59 1.88
C ALA A 66 -1.14 3.50 2.75
N VAL A 67 0.01 2.97 2.33
CA VAL A 67 0.72 1.95 3.12
C VAL A 67 1.19 2.54 4.45
N ALA A 68 1.68 3.78 4.44
CA ALA A 68 2.07 4.46 5.67
C ALA A 68 0.87 4.64 6.62
N ALA A 69 -0.30 4.96 6.06
CA ALA A 69 -1.52 5.07 6.86
C ALA A 69 -1.92 3.73 7.45
N LEU A 70 -1.81 2.64 6.69
CA LEU A 70 -2.11 1.30 7.19
C LEU A 70 -1.15 0.89 8.30
N LYS A 71 0.12 1.26 8.17
CA LYS A 71 1.09 1.01 9.22
C LYS A 71 0.70 1.72 10.50
N GLN A 72 0.27 2.96 10.40
CA GLN A 72 -0.17 3.73 11.56
C GLN A 72 -1.40 3.09 12.21
N GLU A 73 -2.37 2.65 11.40
CA GLU A 73 -3.55 1.97 11.93
C GLU A 73 -3.16 0.67 12.64
N ALA A 74 -2.21 -0.07 12.10
CA ALA A 74 -1.76 -1.32 12.71
C ALA A 74 -1.12 -1.06 14.07
N LYS A 75 -0.32 0.01 14.18
CA LYS A 75 0.29 0.40 15.45
C LYS A 75 -0.75 0.79 16.49
N GLU A 76 -1.88 1.32 16.03
CA GLU A 76 -2.97 1.73 16.91
C GLU A 76 -3.95 0.60 17.20
N GLY A 77 -3.71 -0.58 16.64
CA GLY A 77 -4.58 -1.73 16.85
C GLY A 77 -5.90 -1.66 16.13
N ARG A 78 -5.99 -0.91 15.04
CA ARG A 78 -7.26 -0.68 14.35
C ARG A 78 -7.58 -1.68 13.26
N TYR A 79 -6.62 -2.54 12.93
CA TYR A 79 -6.92 -3.53 11.91
C TYR A 79 -6.14 -4.80 12.09
#